data_267bc80d44521067a9e4607cdd104529
#
_entry.id   267bc80d44521067a9e4607cdd104529
#
_cell.length_a   1.000
_cell.length_b   1.000
_cell.length_c   1.000
_cell.angle_alpha   90.00
_cell.angle_beta   90.00
_cell.angle_gamma   90.00
#
_symmetry.space_group_name_H-M   'P 1'
#
loop_
_entity.id
_entity.type
_entity.pdbx_description
1 polymer ?
#
loop_
_entity_poly.entity_id
_entity_poly.type
_entity_poly.pdbx_seq_one_letter_code
_entity_poly.pdbx_strand_id
1 'polypeptide(L)'
;RSEHRLPGFLIYSAGWIYIYSAAAVRYNKRQKEWRGEHMPRESSQKLKLLYVMRYLLRSSDEAHPVTVQQIIDFLSGEGIPAERKSIYDDVEALRRFGLDIIQVKIGRQSGYYVGSREFELPELKLLVDSVQSSKFITHKKTLALIRKIESLASVYEAQLLSRQVYVKNRIKTMNESIYYNVDEIHTGIARDRRIRFRYFDYTVSKERQFRRDGGYYVVSPFALTWDDENYYLVAYDSEAGIIKHFRVDKMLDIGILDEARDGQESFAALDMAEYAKKVFGMFSGREERVRMRFDNQLVGAVLDRLGREAMLIPDGENCFTVTAQVEVSPQFFAWISGFGSLARIVGPNHVVQAMRAHAAEVLAMYE
;
A
#
# COMPACT_ATOMS: atom_id res chain seq x y z
N ARG A 1 -6.94 33.02 44.31
CA ARG A 1 -6.19 33.89 43.39
C ARG A 1 -4.92 33.14 42.99
N SER A 2 -4.95 32.37 41.95
CA SER A 2 -3.77 32.05 41.14
C SER A 2 -4.29 31.38 39.86
N GLU A 3 -4.09 32.10 38.78
CA GLU A 3 -4.40 31.68 37.41
C GLU A 3 -3.47 30.53 37.02
N HIS A 4 -4.03 29.38 36.64
CA HIS A 4 -3.31 28.36 35.90
C HIS A 4 -3.61 28.55 34.41
N ARG A 5 -2.71 29.20 33.70
CA ARG A 5 -2.62 29.20 32.25
C ARG A 5 -2.11 27.83 31.79
N LEU A 6 -2.88 27.15 30.98
CA LEU A 6 -2.42 26.03 30.17
C LEU A 6 -1.67 26.58 28.95
N PRO A 7 -0.48 26.12 28.60
CA PRO A 7 0.20 26.52 27.38
C PRO A 7 -0.04 25.51 26.25
N GLY A 8 -0.30 26.01 25.05
CA GLY A 8 0.18 25.38 23.84
C GLY A 8 -0.75 24.52 23.02
N PHE A 9 -1.81 25.12 22.45
CA PHE A 9 -2.53 24.50 21.31
C PHE A 9 -2.74 25.51 20.17
N LEU A 10 -1.69 26.13 19.65
CA LEU A 10 -1.85 27.11 18.57
C LEU A 10 -0.58 27.31 17.70
N ILE A 11 0.12 26.25 17.29
CA ILE A 11 1.26 26.43 16.34
C ILE A 11 1.26 25.43 15.17
N TYR A 12 0.29 24.52 15.05
CA TYR A 12 0.31 23.52 13.95
C TYR A 12 -0.53 23.83 12.70
N SER A 13 -1.36 24.87 12.70
CA SER A 13 -2.18 25.20 11.53
C SER A 13 -1.51 26.14 10.52
N ALA A 14 -0.55 26.94 10.92
CA ALA A 14 0.12 27.90 10.03
C ALA A 14 1.22 27.26 9.15
N GLY A 15 1.88 26.20 9.61
CA GLY A 15 2.94 25.51 8.86
C GLY A 15 2.45 24.76 7.62
N TRP A 16 1.22 24.28 7.63
CA TRP A 16 0.64 23.56 6.51
C TRP A 16 0.24 24.45 5.33
N ILE A 17 -0.26 25.64 5.61
CA ILE A 17 -0.60 26.63 4.58
C ILE A 17 0.67 27.13 3.89
N TYR A 18 1.78 27.25 4.58
CA TYR A 18 3.06 27.72 4.02
C TYR A 18 3.72 26.68 3.08
N ILE A 19 3.61 25.39 3.38
CA ILE A 19 4.17 24.31 2.53
C ILE A 19 3.35 24.14 1.24
N TYR A 20 2.03 24.29 1.32
CA TYR A 20 1.16 24.29 0.13
C TYR A 20 1.43 25.50 -0.80
N SER A 21 1.67 26.65 -0.21
CA SER A 21 2.00 27.87 -0.96
C SER A 21 3.39 27.75 -1.62
N ALA A 22 4.39 27.19 -0.94
CA ALA A 22 5.75 27.05 -1.45
C ALA A 22 5.89 26.02 -2.60
N ALA A 23 5.14 24.92 -2.57
CA ALA A 23 5.14 23.93 -3.66
C ALA A 23 4.33 24.44 -4.87
N ALA A 24 3.21 25.10 -4.64
CA ALA A 24 2.43 25.77 -5.68
C ALA A 24 3.21 26.96 -6.28
N VAL A 25 3.95 27.71 -5.46
CA VAL A 25 4.82 28.81 -5.92
C VAL A 25 6.01 28.29 -6.72
N ARG A 26 6.65 27.16 -6.36
CA ARG A 26 7.72 26.56 -7.18
C ARG A 26 7.22 25.97 -8.48
N TYR A 27 6.04 25.36 -8.51
CA TYR A 27 5.40 24.88 -9.73
C TYR A 27 5.02 26.06 -10.64
N ASN A 28 4.44 27.12 -10.08
CA ASN A 28 4.13 28.35 -10.79
C ASN A 28 5.39 29.12 -11.24
N LYS A 29 6.51 29.08 -10.48
CA LYS A 29 7.74 29.74 -10.86
C LYS A 29 8.42 29.07 -12.06
N ARG A 30 8.48 27.74 -12.12
CA ARG A 30 8.92 27.01 -13.30
C ARG A 30 8.02 27.23 -14.53
N GLN A 31 6.72 27.36 -14.32
CA GLN A 31 5.77 27.70 -15.39
C GLN A 31 5.94 29.15 -15.86
N LYS A 32 6.27 30.08 -14.95
CA LYS A 32 6.52 31.50 -15.33
C LYS A 32 7.81 31.69 -16.10
N GLU A 33 8.85 30.90 -15.84
CA GLU A 33 10.10 30.92 -16.61
C GLU A 33 9.90 30.41 -18.04
N TRP A 34 8.94 29.50 -18.26
CA TRP A 34 8.51 29.07 -19.62
C TRP A 34 7.58 30.05 -20.34
N ARG A 35 6.99 31.02 -19.63
CA ARG A 35 6.03 32.01 -20.16
C ARG A 35 6.68 33.29 -20.70
N GLY A 36 7.99 33.38 -20.72
CA GLY A 36 8.73 34.55 -21.22
C GLY A 36 8.67 34.73 -22.74
N GLU A 37 8.20 33.76 -23.50
CA GLU A 37 7.99 33.88 -24.94
C GLU A 37 6.50 34.02 -25.24
N HIS A 38 6.13 35.07 -25.97
CA HIS A 38 4.76 35.31 -26.48
C HIS A 38 4.29 34.07 -27.26
N MET A 39 3.42 33.23 -26.66
CA MET A 39 2.77 32.16 -27.41
C MET A 39 1.93 32.75 -28.54
N PRO A 40 2.05 32.25 -29.77
CA PRO A 40 1.17 32.65 -30.87
C PRO A 40 -0.30 32.41 -30.47
N ARG A 41 -1.20 33.32 -30.82
CA ARG A 41 -2.65 33.25 -30.51
C ARG A 41 -3.29 31.90 -30.87
N GLU A 42 -2.87 31.28 -31.96
CA GLU A 42 -3.37 29.95 -32.37
C GLU A 42 -2.97 28.81 -31.39
N SER A 43 -1.81 28.87 -30.76
CA SER A 43 -1.39 27.90 -29.75
C SER A 43 -2.17 28.01 -28.46
N SER A 44 -2.53 29.23 -28.05
CA SER A 44 -3.33 29.47 -26.83
C SER A 44 -4.76 28.94 -26.93
N GLN A 45 -5.38 28.98 -28.09
CA GLN A 45 -6.73 28.47 -28.32
C GLN A 45 -6.79 26.93 -28.30
N LYS A 46 -5.77 26.23 -28.79
CA LYS A 46 -5.69 24.77 -28.69
C LYS A 46 -5.52 24.29 -27.23
N LEU A 47 -4.80 25.06 -26.43
CA LEU A 47 -4.61 24.77 -25.00
C LEU A 47 -5.83 25.13 -24.14
N LYS A 48 -6.68 26.06 -24.61
CA LYS A 48 -7.86 26.53 -23.86
C LYS A 48 -8.74 25.38 -23.39
N LEU A 49 -9.08 24.43 -24.26
CA LEU A 49 -9.92 23.28 -23.95
C LEU A 49 -9.31 22.41 -22.84
N LEU A 50 -8.00 22.19 -22.88
CA LEU A 50 -7.27 21.43 -21.85
C LEU A 50 -7.27 22.15 -20.49
N TYR A 51 -7.17 23.48 -20.50
CA TYR A 51 -7.25 24.28 -19.28
C TYR A 51 -8.68 24.26 -18.70
N VAL A 52 -9.73 24.35 -19.54
CA VAL A 52 -11.12 24.21 -19.10
C VAL A 52 -11.34 22.84 -18.47
N MET A 53 -10.91 21.77 -19.14
CA MET A 53 -10.98 20.40 -18.61
C MET A 53 -10.28 20.29 -17.24
N ARG A 54 -9.04 20.76 -17.14
CA ARG A 54 -8.27 20.74 -15.90
C ARG A 54 -8.96 21.50 -14.78
N TYR A 55 -9.54 22.66 -15.09
CA TYR A 55 -10.24 23.47 -14.11
C TYR A 55 -11.49 22.78 -13.59
N LEU A 56 -12.32 22.22 -14.48
CA LEU A 56 -13.51 21.47 -14.12
C LEU A 56 -13.16 20.25 -13.24
N LEU A 57 -12.20 19.43 -13.67
CA LEU A 57 -11.78 18.26 -12.91
C LEU A 57 -11.24 18.62 -11.52
N ARG A 58 -10.54 19.74 -11.38
CA ARG A 58 -9.90 20.13 -10.12
C ARG A 58 -10.82 20.91 -9.20
N SER A 59 -11.67 21.76 -9.74
CA SER A 59 -12.34 22.81 -8.97
C SER A 59 -13.85 22.63 -8.90
N SER A 60 -14.40 21.53 -9.42
CA SER A 60 -15.84 21.30 -9.35
C SER A 60 -16.17 19.89 -8.84
N ASP A 61 -17.27 19.78 -8.12
CA ASP A 61 -17.98 18.59 -7.71
C ASP A 61 -19.47 18.95 -7.53
N GLU A 62 -20.32 18.00 -7.14
CA GLU A 62 -21.77 18.21 -6.99
C GLU A 62 -22.09 19.36 -6.00
N ALA A 63 -21.32 19.47 -4.91
CA ALA A 63 -21.51 20.51 -3.90
C ALA A 63 -20.90 21.85 -4.31
N HIS A 64 -19.96 21.86 -5.27
CA HIS A 64 -19.19 23.04 -5.69
C HIS A 64 -19.20 23.19 -7.21
N PRO A 65 -20.36 23.43 -7.84
CA PRO A 65 -20.41 23.68 -9.27
C PRO A 65 -19.78 25.03 -9.60
N VAL A 66 -19.06 25.12 -10.72
CA VAL A 66 -18.39 26.35 -11.19
C VAL A 66 -19.19 27.06 -12.26
N THR A 67 -19.24 28.37 -12.20
CA THR A 67 -19.91 29.20 -13.21
C THR A 67 -19.03 29.46 -14.43
N VAL A 68 -19.64 29.81 -15.57
CA VAL A 68 -18.90 30.21 -16.77
C VAL A 68 -17.98 31.40 -16.49
N GLN A 69 -18.39 32.34 -15.62
CA GLN A 69 -17.54 33.46 -15.25
C GLN A 69 -16.26 33.02 -14.53
N GLN A 70 -16.38 32.10 -13.58
CA GLN A 70 -15.22 31.55 -12.88
C GLN A 70 -14.25 30.83 -13.83
N ILE A 71 -14.77 30.16 -14.87
CA ILE A 71 -13.93 29.52 -15.91
C ILE A 71 -13.18 30.61 -16.70
N ILE A 72 -13.88 31.69 -17.10
CA ILE A 72 -13.26 32.81 -17.82
C ILE A 72 -12.18 33.47 -16.97
N ASP A 73 -12.46 33.75 -15.69
CA ASP A 73 -11.52 34.37 -14.77
C ASP A 73 -10.27 33.53 -14.58
N PHE A 74 -10.44 32.22 -14.44
CA PHE A 74 -9.34 31.25 -14.39
C PHE A 74 -8.49 31.30 -15.66
N LEU A 75 -9.10 31.22 -16.84
CA LEU A 75 -8.40 31.28 -18.13
C LEU A 75 -7.66 32.62 -18.31
N SER A 76 -8.27 33.72 -17.90
CA SER A 76 -7.64 35.05 -17.91
C SER A 76 -6.39 35.09 -17.04
N GLY A 77 -6.43 34.44 -15.83
CA GLY A 77 -5.27 34.27 -14.96
C GLY A 77 -4.15 33.44 -15.60
N GLU A 78 -4.49 32.52 -16.51
CA GLU A 78 -3.55 31.73 -17.30
C GLU A 78 -3.10 32.46 -18.61
N GLY A 79 -3.55 33.68 -18.86
CA GLY A 79 -3.24 34.48 -20.05
C GLY A 79 -3.98 34.02 -21.31
N ILE A 80 -5.10 33.30 -21.16
CA ILE A 80 -5.92 32.81 -22.28
C ILE A 80 -7.23 33.59 -22.32
N PRO A 81 -7.44 34.50 -23.28
CA PRO A 81 -8.70 35.21 -23.41
C PRO A 81 -9.82 34.27 -23.87
N ALA A 82 -10.98 34.34 -23.24
CA ALA A 82 -12.13 33.53 -23.57
C ALA A 82 -13.43 34.30 -23.44
N GLU A 83 -14.40 34.05 -24.34
CA GLU A 83 -15.73 34.57 -24.33
C GLU A 83 -16.73 33.51 -23.85
N ARG A 84 -17.86 33.99 -23.29
CA ARG A 84 -18.92 33.08 -22.77
C ARG A 84 -19.37 32.05 -23.78
N LYS A 85 -19.60 32.42 -25.02
CA LYS A 85 -20.07 31.55 -26.09
C LYS A 85 -19.04 30.40 -26.33
N SER A 86 -17.77 30.76 -26.37
CA SER A 86 -16.72 29.76 -26.59
C SER A 86 -16.54 28.77 -25.43
N ILE A 87 -16.89 29.15 -24.19
CA ILE A 87 -16.89 28.24 -23.06
C ILE A 87 -18.03 27.21 -23.15
N TYR A 88 -19.22 27.64 -23.62
CA TYR A 88 -20.30 26.67 -23.87
C TYR A 88 -19.89 25.61 -24.92
N ASP A 89 -19.26 26.07 -26.01
CA ASP A 89 -18.78 25.16 -27.05
C ASP A 89 -17.68 24.22 -26.53
N ASP A 90 -16.76 24.70 -25.66
CA ASP A 90 -15.74 23.91 -25.02
C ASP A 90 -16.34 22.83 -24.07
N VAL A 91 -17.36 23.23 -23.28
CA VAL A 91 -18.06 22.27 -22.38
C VAL A 91 -18.73 21.17 -23.18
N GLU A 92 -19.39 21.50 -24.29
CA GLU A 92 -20.02 20.51 -25.16
C GLU A 92 -18.98 19.62 -25.86
N ALA A 93 -17.83 20.17 -26.23
CA ALA A 93 -16.72 19.38 -26.77
C ALA A 93 -16.16 18.38 -25.74
N LEU A 94 -16.02 18.78 -24.48
CA LEU A 94 -15.58 17.91 -23.38
C LEU A 94 -16.61 16.81 -23.06
N ARG A 95 -17.90 17.11 -23.13
CA ARG A 95 -18.96 16.09 -23.02
C ARG A 95 -18.87 15.05 -24.13
N ARG A 96 -18.67 15.49 -25.37
CA ARG A 96 -18.47 14.56 -26.52
C ARG A 96 -17.18 13.76 -26.39
N PHE A 97 -16.16 14.31 -25.74
CA PHE A 97 -14.92 13.60 -25.43
C PHE A 97 -15.13 12.52 -24.38
N GLY A 98 -16.23 12.57 -23.60
CA GLY A 98 -16.57 11.57 -22.60
C GLY A 98 -16.49 12.05 -21.16
N LEU A 99 -16.29 13.38 -20.94
CA LEU A 99 -16.36 13.94 -19.59
C LEU A 99 -17.84 14.09 -19.18
N ASP A 100 -18.19 13.50 -18.03
CA ASP A 100 -19.54 13.64 -17.48
C ASP A 100 -19.70 15.01 -16.80
N ILE A 101 -20.04 16.02 -17.61
CA ILE A 101 -20.23 17.38 -17.14
C ILE A 101 -21.73 17.63 -16.95
N ILE A 102 -22.14 17.83 -15.72
CA ILE A 102 -23.52 18.13 -15.34
C ILE A 102 -23.71 19.66 -15.25
N GLN A 103 -24.82 20.13 -15.81
CA GLN A 103 -25.22 21.53 -15.72
C GLN A 103 -26.29 21.71 -14.65
N VAL A 104 -26.08 22.69 -13.78
CA VAL A 104 -27.02 23.05 -12.71
C VAL A 104 -27.30 24.56 -12.73
N LYS A 105 -28.41 24.99 -12.13
CA LYS A 105 -28.71 26.40 -11.92
C LYS A 105 -28.13 26.87 -10.58
N ILE A 106 -27.33 27.93 -10.62
CA ILE A 106 -26.82 28.63 -9.44
C ILE A 106 -27.45 30.03 -9.45
N GLY A 107 -28.59 30.19 -8.79
CA GLY A 107 -29.39 31.43 -8.87
C GLY A 107 -29.87 31.68 -10.30
N ARG A 108 -29.41 32.79 -10.92
CA ARG A 108 -29.73 33.15 -12.30
C ARG A 108 -28.68 32.66 -13.33
N GLN A 109 -27.65 31.99 -12.92
CA GLN A 109 -26.53 31.56 -13.78
C GLN A 109 -26.52 30.04 -13.95
N SER A 110 -25.90 29.57 -15.03
CA SER A 110 -25.55 28.15 -15.20
C SER A 110 -24.22 27.87 -14.53
N GLY A 111 -24.20 26.80 -13.76
CA GLY A 111 -22.98 26.19 -13.22
C GLY A 111 -22.73 24.80 -13.84
N TYR A 112 -21.50 24.35 -13.77
CA TYR A 112 -21.06 23.08 -14.28
C TYR A 112 -20.23 22.35 -13.23
N TYR A 113 -20.38 21.04 -13.16
CA TYR A 113 -19.50 20.19 -12.37
C TYR A 113 -19.28 18.83 -13.05
N VAL A 114 -18.21 18.15 -12.68
CA VAL A 114 -17.93 16.78 -13.14
C VAL A 114 -18.70 15.81 -12.25
N GLY A 115 -19.69 15.12 -12.83
CA GLY A 115 -20.60 14.22 -12.11
C GLY A 115 -19.93 12.87 -11.76
N SER A 116 -19.31 12.22 -12.73
CA SER A 116 -18.57 10.98 -12.52
C SER A 116 -17.08 11.16 -12.78
N ARG A 117 -16.27 10.48 -11.99
CA ARG A 117 -14.81 10.44 -12.11
C ARG A 117 -14.37 8.99 -12.29
N GLU A 118 -13.12 8.81 -12.74
CA GLU A 118 -12.54 7.47 -12.86
C GLU A 118 -12.51 6.71 -11.52
N PHE A 119 -12.36 7.45 -10.42
CA PHE A 119 -12.46 6.92 -9.06
C PHE A 119 -13.51 7.67 -8.27
N GLU A 120 -14.37 6.94 -7.58
CA GLU A 120 -15.31 7.50 -6.62
C GLU A 120 -14.59 7.89 -5.31
N LEU A 121 -15.15 8.84 -4.57
CA LEU A 121 -14.58 9.29 -3.29
C LEU A 121 -14.38 8.15 -2.26
N PRO A 122 -15.30 7.16 -2.10
CA PRO A 122 -15.06 6.00 -1.23
C PRO A 122 -13.86 5.16 -1.66
N GLU A 123 -13.64 4.97 -2.96
CA GLU A 123 -12.50 4.22 -3.49
C GLU A 123 -11.17 4.93 -3.21
N LEU A 124 -11.14 6.26 -3.41
CA LEU A 124 -9.98 7.08 -3.07
C LEU A 124 -9.66 7.03 -1.57
N LYS A 125 -10.68 7.00 -0.70
CA LYS A 125 -10.50 6.80 0.75
C LYS A 125 -9.82 5.47 1.05
N LEU A 126 -10.28 4.37 0.44
CA LEU A 126 -9.66 3.05 0.62
C LEU A 126 -8.20 3.03 0.13
N LEU A 127 -7.90 3.70 -1.00
CA LEU A 127 -6.53 3.82 -1.50
C LEU A 127 -5.64 4.62 -0.52
N VAL A 128 -6.12 5.74 0.01
CA VAL A 128 -5.41 6.54 1.02
C VAL A 128 -5.16 5.71 2.27
N ASP A 129 -6.17 5.00 2.77
CA ASP A 129 -6.08 4.16 3.95
C ASP A 129 -5.07 3.03 3.76
N SER A 130 -5.06 2.38 2.60
CA SER A 130 -4.11 1.33 2.24
C SER A 130 -2.67 1.84 2.23
N VAL A 131 -2.43 3.00 1.61
CA VAL A 131 -1.10 3.63 1.58
C VAL A 131 -0.66 4.09 2.97
N GLN A 132 -1.59 4.64 3.75
CA GLN A 132 -1.30 5.16 5.09
C GLN A 132 -1.04 4.05 6.09
N SER A 133 -1.79 2.95 6.02
CA SER A 133 -1.64 1.79 6.89
C SER A 133 -0.41 0.95 6.57
N SER A 134 0.12 1.01 5.37
CA SER A 134 1.26 0.20 4.95
C SER A 134 2.52 0.47 5.75
N LYS A 135 3.11 -0.56 6.37
CA LYS A 135 4.37 -0.49 7.11
C LYS A 135 5.59 -0.38 6.19
N PHE A 136 5.52 -0.94 4.99
CA PHE A 136 6.66 -1.02 4.08
C PHE A 136 6.92 0.28 3.30
N ILE A 137 5.96 1.21 3.27
CA ILE A 137 6.13 2.51 2.62
C ILE A 137 6.65 3.52 3.64
N THR A 138 7.75 4.21 3.33
CA THR A 138 8.30 5.25 4.22
C THR A 138 7.31 6.40 4.40
N HIS A 139 7.42 7.13 5.52
CA HIS A 139 6.53 8.27 5.80
C HIS A 139 6.57 9.32 4.67
N LYS A 140 7.75 9.65 4.16
CA LYS A 140 7.94 10.60 3.04
C LYS A 140 7.24 10.16 1.77
N LYS A 141 7.36 8.86 1.41
CA LYS A 141 6.74 8.30 0.23
C LYS A 141 5.22 8.19 0.39
N THR A 142 4.74 7.84 1.58
CA THR A 142 3.31 7.84 1.93
C THR A 142 2.68 9.20 1.62
N LEU A 143 3.24 10.30 2.14
CA LEU A 143 2.73 11.64 1.87
C LEU A 143 2.76 12.00 0.38
N ALA A 144 3.80 11.58 -0.35
CA ALA A 144 3.90 11.81 -1.79
C ALA A 144 2.82 11.05 -2.58
N LEU A 145 2.51 9.79 -2.19
CA LEU A 145 1.48 8.98 -2.83
C LEU A 145 0.08 9.52 -2.50
N ILE A 146 -0.19 9.87 -1.25
CA ILE A 146 -1.48 10.46 -0.85
C ILE A 146 -1.76 11.73 -1.68
N ARG A 147 -0.78 12.63 -1.84
CA ARG A 147 -0.96 13.81 -2.70
C ARG A 147 -1.31 13.48 -4.15
N LYS A 148 -0.78 12.39 -4.69
CA LYS A 148 -1.13 11.92 -6.03
C LYS A 148 -2.58 11.40 -6.09
N ILE A 149 -3.00 10.64 -5.07
CA ILE A 149 -4.38 10.16 -4.94
C ILE A 149 -5.34 11.35 -4.78
N GLU A 150 -5.02 12.32 -3.92
CA GLU A 150 -5.78 13.55 -3.74
C GLU A 150 -5.96 14.34 -5.05
N SER A 151 -4.98 14.26 -5.96
CA SER A 151 -5.07 14.95 -7.27
C SER A 151 -6.08 14.33 -8.25
N LEU A 152 -6.62 13.15 -7.94
CA LEU A 152 -7.68 12.48 -8.72
C LEU A 152 -9.08 12.98 -8.35
N ALA A 153 -9.22 13.67 -7.23
CA ALA A 153 -10.46 14.27 -6.74
C ALA A 153 -10.51 15.79 -6.98
N SER A 154 -11.66 16.41 -6.69
CA SER A 154 -11.75 17.87 -6.59
C SER A 154 -10.91 18.39 -5.40
N VAL A 155 -10.57 19.67 -5.39
CA VAL A 155 -9.85 20.28 -4.25
C VAL A 155 -10.65 20.21 -2.95
N TYR A 156 -11.95 20.13 -3.03
CA TYR A 156 -12.85 20.05 -1.89
C TYR A 156 -12.93 18.63 -1.35
N GLU A 157 -13.10 17.65 -2.23
CA GLU A 157 -13.07 16.22 -1.87
C GLU A 157 -11.70 15.79 -1.36
N ALA A 158 -10.60 16.29 -1.94
CA ALA A 158 -9.24 16.06 -1.49
C ALA A 158 -9.01 16.43 -0.02
N GLN A 159 -9.67 17.49 0.46
CA GLN A 159 -9.63 17.86 1.87
C GLN A 159 -10.28 16.83 2.80
N LEU A 160 -11.27 16.07 2.28
CA LEU A 160 -11.92 15.00 3.04
C LEU A 160 -11.02 13.75 3.13
N LEU A 161 -10.18 13.52 2.11
CA LEU A 161 -9.24 12.39 2.09
C LEU A 161 -8.14 12.53 3.14
N SER A 162 -7.70 13.76 3.44
CA SER A 162 -6.62 14.03 4.40
C SER A 162 -7.00 13.83 5.86
N ARG A 163 -8.30 13.73 6.19
CA ARG A 163 -8.79 13.86 7.58
C ARG A 163 -9.11 12.56 8.29
N GLN A 164 -9.14 11.40 7.62
CA GLN A 164 -9.91 10.26 8.13
C GLN A 164 -9.14 9.07 8.68
N VAL A 165 -7.84 8.92 8.50
CA VAL A 165 -7.13 7.79 9.11
C VAL A 165 -6.06 8.25 10.08
N TYR A 166 -6.40 8.20 11.36
CA TYR A 166 -5.43 8.28 12.45
C TYR A 166 -4.69 6.93 12.57
N VAL A 167 -3.73 6.67 11.71
CA VAL A 167 -2.74 5.62 11.98
C VAL A 167 -1.72 6.20 12.97
N LYS A 168 -2.16 6.26 14.24
CA LYS A 168 -1.35 6.81 15.32
C LYS A 168 -0.11 5.95 15.48
N ASN A 169 1.06 6.53 15.23
CA ASN A 169 2.38 5.92 15.49
C ASN A 169 2.67 4.58 14.81
N ARG A 170 2.15 4.32 13.60
CA ARG A 170 2.51 3.10 12.89
C ARG A 170 4.00 3.13 12.52
N ILE A 171 4.73 2.13 12.97
CA ILE A 171 6.14 1.96 12.64
C ILE A 171 6.22 1.69 11.13
N LYS A 172 6.86 2.62 10.41
CA LYS A 172 7.11 2.50 8.98
C LYS A 172 8.57 2.16 8.74
N THR A 173 8.85 1.46 7.65
CA THR A 173 10.23 1.20 7.25
C THR A 173 11.01 2.51 7.04
N MET A 174 12.29 2.48 7.39
CA MET A 174 13.23 3.57 7.07
C MET A 174 13.98 3.33 5.75
N ASN A 175 13.74 2.19 5.10
CA ASN A 175 14.41 1.84 3.85
C ASN A 175 13.66 2.45 2.65
N GLU A 176 14.15 3.57 2.12
CA GLU A 176 13.57 4.22 0.93
C GLU A 176 13.79 3.41 -0.36
N SER A 177 14.75 2.48 -0.39
CA SER A 177 15.04 1.67 -1.56
C SER A 177 14.04 0.55 -1.80
N ILE A 178 13.18 0.22 -0.83
CA ILE A 178 12.24 -0.90 -0.94
C ILE A 178 11.34 -0.83 -2.19
N TYR A 179 10.96 0.38 -2.57
CA TYR A 179 10.15 0.61 -3.77
C TYR A 179 10.88 0.18 -5.04
N TYR A 180 12.17 0.52 -5.15
CA TYR A 180 13.01 0.12 -6.27
C TYR A 180 13.38 -1.36 -6.18
N ASN A 181 13.56 -1.88 -4.97
CA ASN A 181 13.83 -3.30 -4.74
C ASN A 181 12.70 -4.18 -5.29
N VAL A 182 11.44 -3.81 -5.06
CA VAL A 182 10.27 -4.52 -5.58
C VAL A 182 10.27 -4.49 -7.11
N ASP A 183 10.57 -3.35 -7.73
CA ASP A 183 10.60 -3.18 -9.19
C ASP A 183 11.72 -4.01 -9.84
N GLU A 184 12.93 -3.99 -9.27
CA GLU A 184 14.06 -4.81 -9.71
C GLU A 184 13.77 -6.32 -9.61
N ILE A 185 13.11 -6.76 -8.53
CA ILE A 185 12.71 -8.16 -8.37
C ILE A 185 11.69 -8.55 -9.44
N HIS A 186 10.66 -7.74 -9.65
CA HIS A 186 9.68 -7.97 -10.73
C HIS A 186 10.35 -8.05 -12.11
N THR A 187 11.31 -7.17 -12.36
CA THR A 187 12.07 -7.17 -13.61
C THR A 187 12.90 -8.45 -13.75
N GLY A 188 13.55 -8.91 -12.69
CA GLY A 188 14.28 -10.18 -12.67
C GLY A 188 13.38 -11.37 -13.00
N ILE A 189 12.19 -11.42 -12.37
CA ILE A 189 11.15 -12.44 -12.63
C ILE A 189 10.70 -12.39 -14.10
N ALA A 190 10.33 -11.21 -14.59
CA ALA A 190 9.79 -11.02 -15.94
C ALA A 190 10.81 -11.37 -17.04
N ARG A 191 12.11 -11.12 -16.79
CA ARG A 191 13.20 -11.42 -17.74
C ARG A 191 13.78 -12.83 -17.60
N ASP A 192 13.26 -13.64 -16.69
CA ASP A 192 13.78 -14.98 -16.37
C ASP A 192 15.27 -14.94 -16.00
N ARG A 193 15.65 -14.02 -15.10
CA ARG A 193 17.02 -13.79 -14.68
C ARG A 193 17.20 -13.96 -13.19
N ARG A 194 18.40 -14.46 -12.80
CA ARG A 194 18.85 -14.46 -11.41
C ARG A 194 19.09 -13.04 -10.93
N ILE A 195 18.97 -12.85 -9.62
CA ILE A 195 19.28 -11.58 -8.97
C ILE A 195 20.33 -11.76 -7.90
N ARG A 196 21.09 -10.72 -7.65
CA ARG A 196 21.99 -10.63 -6.50
C ARG A 196 21.56 -9.49 -5.58
N PHE A 197 21.81 -9.65 -4.29
CA PHE A 197 21.56 -8.61 -3.29
C PHE A 197 22.36 -8.87 -2.02
N ARG A 198 22.57 -7.82 -1.20
CA ARG A 198 23.06 -7.95 0.18
C ARG A 198 21.88 -7.97 1.14
N TYR A 199 21.96 -8.79 2.17
CA TYR A 199 20.90 -8.96 3.16
C TYR A 199 21.39 -8.57 4.54
N PHE A 200 20.60 -7.81 5.29
CA PHE A 200 21.00 -7.31 6.61
C PHE A 200 19.93 -7.55 7.67
N ASP A 201 20.38 -7.60 8.92
CA ASP A 201 19.57 -7.49 10.12
C ASP A 201 19.90 -6.19 10.85
N TYR A 202 19.08 -5.81 11.83
CA TYR A 202 19.39 -4.68 12.72
C TYR A 202 20.05 -5.18 13.99
N THR A 203 21.08 -4.48 14.44
CA THR A 203 21.67 -4.66 15.77
C THR A 203 20.78 -4.00 16.84
N VAL A 204 21.11 -4.24 18.12
CA VAL A 204 20.44 -3.54 19.26
C VAL A 204 20.60 -2.03 19.18
N SER A 205 21.72 -1.54 18.60
CA SER A 205 21.97 -0.12 18.30
C SER A 205 21.21 0.41 17.08
N LYS A 206 20.37 -0.41 16.44
CA LYS A 206 19.59 -0.10 15.21
C LYS A 206 20.46 0.16 13.99
N GLU A 207 21.68 -0.31 13.98
CA GLU A 207 22.58 -0.30 12.84
C GLU A 207 22.36 -1.54 11.96
N ARG A 208 22.68 -1.43 10.68
CA ARG A 208 22.58 -2.55 9.75
C ARG A 208 23.78 -3.47 9.89
N GLN A 209 23.52 -4.73 10.20
CA GLN A 209 24.52 -5.78 10.21
C GLN A 209 24.29 -6.70 9.03
N PHE A 210 25.21 -6.70 8.07
CA PHE A 210 25.08 -7.56 6.89
C PHE A 210 25.33 -9.02 7.24
N ARG A 211 24.52 -9.90 6.70
CA ARG A 211 24.78 -11.35 6.73
C ARG A 211 25.89 -11.71 5.73
N ARG A 212 26.50 -12.88 5.87
CA ARG A 212 27.61 -13.36 5.05
C ARG A 212 28.78 -12.36 4.95
N ASP A 213 29.06 -11.64 6.04
CA ASP A 213 30.12 -10.62 6.09
C ASP A 213 30.02 -9.57 4.95
N GLY A 214 28.79 -9.23 4.55
CA GLY A 214 28.52 -8.30 3.47
C GLY A 214 28.52 -8.92 2.07
N GLY A 215 28.71 -10.21 1.94
CA GLY A 215 28.64 -10.94 0.67
C GLY A 215 27.23 -10.95 0.05
N TYR A 216 27.20 -11.13 -1.26
CA TYR A 216 25.96 -11.19 -2.02
C TYR A 216 25.26 -12.55 -1.88
N TYR A 217 23.95 -12.54 -1.77
CA TYR A 217 23.09 -13.65 -2.12
C TYR A 217 22.84 -13.62 -3.62
N VAL A 218 22.95 -14.76 -4.28
CA VAL A 218 22.60 -14.95 -5.70
C VAL A 218 21.50 -15.98 -5.76
N VAL A 219 20.31 -15.58 -6.20
CA VAL A 219 19.12 -16.45 -6.16
C VAL A 219 18.28 -16.30 -7.43
N SER A 220 17.46 -17.29 -7.70
CA SER A 220 16.44 -17.28 -8.76
C SER A 220 15.12 -16.78 -8.20
N PRO A 221 14.68 -15.55 -8.51
CA PRO A 221 13.43 -14.99 -8.00
C PRO A 221 12.23 -15.61 -8.70
N PHE A 222 11.21 -16.07 -7.97
CA PHE A 222 10.00 -16.66 -8.55
C PHE A 222 8.73 -15.89 -8.27
N ALA A 223 8.55 -15.40 -7.05
CA ALA A 223 7.36 -14.65 -6.67
C ALA A 223 7.67 -13.61 -5.60
N LEU A 224 6.85 -12.56 -5.57
CA LEU A 224 6.69 -11.69 -4.42
C LEU A 224 5.38 -12.04 -3.73
N THR A 225 5.44 -12.29 -2.44
CA THR A 225 4.27 -12.53 -1.59
C THR A 225 4.17 -11.48 -0.50
N TRP A 226 2.95 -11.30 0.00
CA TRP A 226 2.63 -10.34 1.04
C TRP A 226 2.19 -11.09 2.29
N ASP A 227 2.93 -10.93 3.39
CA ASP A 227 2.58 -11.52 4.68
C ASP A 227 2.94 -10.55 5.81
N ASP A 228 2.07 -10.45 6.83
CA ASP A 228 2.20 -9.53 7.97
C ASP A 228 2.72 -8.13 7.58
N GLU A 229 2.10 -7.57 6.53
CA GLU A 229 2.39 -6.23 6.02
C GLU A 229 3.83 -6.03 5.50
N ASN A 230 4.52 -7.10 5.14
CA ASN A 230 5.83 -7.06 4.51
C ASN A 230 5.81 -7.80 3.17
N TYR A 231 6.63 -7.32 2.24
CA TYR A 231 6.96 -8.07 1.03
C TYR A 231 8.04 -9.10 1.32
N TYR A 232 7.78 -10.31 0.85
CA TYR A 232 8.75 -11.40 0.85
C TYR A 232 9.02 -11.84 -0.58
N LEU A 233 10.29 -11.93 -0.91
CA LEU A 233 10.75 -12.60 -2.11
C LEU A 233 10.79 -14.12 -1.85
N VAL A 234 10.08 -14.89 -2.66
CA VAL A 234 10.21 -16.35 -2.74
C VAL A 234 11.20 -16.65 -3.85
N ALA A 235 12.34 -17.23 -3.50
CA ALA A 235 13.42 -17.47 -4.43
C ALA A 235 14.11 -18.82 -4.17
N TYR A 236 14.59 -19.45 -5.24
CA TYR A 236 15.43 -20.63 -5.13
C TYR A 236 16.88 -20.23 -4.93
N ASP A 237 17.49 -20.75 -3.88
CA ASP A 237 18.91 -20.60 -3.58
C ASP A 237 19.64 -21.87 -4.06
N SER A 238 20.35 -21.75 -5.16
CA SER A 238 21.05 -22.87 -5.79
C SER A 238 22.19 -23.45 -4.95
N GLU A 239 22.82 -22.61 -4.09
CA GLU A 239 23.87 -23.08 -3.18
C GLU A 239 23.30 -24.02 -2.11
N ALA A 240 22.09 -23.70 -1.63
CA ALA A 240 21.41 -24.50 -0.61
C ALA A 240 20.47 -25.57 -1.21
N GLY A 241 20.12 -25.48 -2.50
CA GLY A 241 19.19 -26.40 -3.17
C GLY A 241 17.75 -26.31 -2.69
N ILE A 242 17.33 -25.16 -2.12
CA ILE A 242 16.02 -24.99 -1.49
C ILE A 242 15.39 -23.64 -1.85
N ILE A 243 14.06 -23.56 -1.72
CA ILE A 243 13.32 -22.29 -1.73
C ILE A 243 13.53 -21.56 -0.41
N LYS A 244 13.86 -20.29 -0.50
CA LYS A 244 14.05 -19.37 0.64
C LYS A 244 13.16 -18.16 0.53
N HIS A 245 12.86 -17.54 1.68
CA HIS A 245 12.13 -16.30 1.80
C HIS A 245 13.05 -15.19 2.27
N PHE A 246 12.99 -14.06 1.60
CA PHE A 246 13.76 -12.89 1.97
C PHE A 246 12.81 -11.70 2.11
N ARG A 247 12.84 -11.02 3.24
CA ARG A 247 12.12 -9.76 3.42
C ARG A 247 12.74 -8.70 2.53
N VAL A 248 11.94 -8.09 1.68
CA VAL A 248 12.42 -7.12 0.68
C VAL A 248 12.94 -5.84 1.33
N ASP A 249 12.42 -5.46 2.50
CA ASP A 249 12.88 -4.29 3.27
C ASP A 249 14.29 -4.47 3.88
N LYS A 250 14.78 -5.72 3.95
CA LYS A 250 16.12 -6.07 4.41
C LYS A 250 17.13 -6.31 3.28
N MET A 251 16.71 -6.09 2.03
CA MET A 251 17.56 -6.26 0.86
C MET A 251 18.17 -4.91 0.43
N LEU A 252 19.43 -4.93 0.04
CA LEU A 252 20.16 -3.79 -0.52
C LEU A 252 20.98 -4.20 -1.74
N ASP A 253 21.25 -3.23 -2.60
CA ASP A 253 22.09 -3.38 -3.80
C ASP A 253 21.63 -4.53 -4.69
N ILE A 254 20.31 -4.57 -4.94
CA ILE A 254 19.74 -5.56 -5.86
C ILE A 254 20.23 -5.28 -7.26
N GLY A 255 20.69 -6.32 -7.93
CA GLY A 255 21.08 -6.27 -9.34
C GLY A 255 20.64 -7.53 -10.07
N ILE A 256 20.16 -7.36 -11.28
CA ILE A 256 19.78 -8.45 -12.18
C ILE A 256 21.05 -8.97 -12.85
N LEU A 257 21.19 -10.28 -12.92
CA LEU A 257 22.31 -10.96 -13.57
C LEU A 257 21.90 -11.44 -14.98
N ASP A 258 22.87 -11.68 -15.83
CA ASP A 258 22.60 -12.23 -17.19
C ASP A 258 22.28 -13.73 -17.18
N GLU A 259 22.47 -14.38 -16.04
CA GLU A 259 22.21 -15.81 -15.85
C GLU A 259 20.71 -16.09 -15.77
N ALA A 260 20.25 -17.14 -16.47
CA ALA A 260 18.88 -17.63 -16.37
C ALA A 260 18.57 -18.17 -14.98
N ARG A 261 17.30 -18.14 -14.58
CA ARG A 261 16.84 -18.76 -13.32
C ARG A 261 16.98 -20.28 -13.39
N ASP A 262 17.29 -20.87 -12.28
CA ASP A 262 17.24 -22.31 -12.02
C ASP A 262 16.20 -22.62 -10.93
N GLY A 263 15.90 -23.91 -10.68
CA GLY A 263 14.95 -24.33 -9.66
C GLY A 263 13.47 -24.21 -10.05
N GLN A 264 13.14 -24.12 -11.35
CA GLN A 264 11.76 -24.08 -11.84
C GLN A 264 10.94 -25.29 -11.37
N GLU A 265 11.52 -26.49 -11.36
CA GLU A 265 10.84 -27.70 -10.92
C GLU A 265 10.47 -27.62 -9.42
N SER A 266 11.41 -27.12 -8.60
CA SER A 266 11.17 -26.92 -7.17
C SER A 266 10.07 -25.88 -6.91
N PHE A 267 9.98 -24.85 -7.73
CA PHE A 267 8.94 -23.83 -7.60
C PHE A 267 7.60 -24.29 -8.19
N ALA A 268 7.60 -25.02 -9.31
CA ALA A 268 6.37 -25.55 -9.93
C ALA A 268 5.67 -26.59 -9.04
N ALA A 269 6.40 -27.24 -8.15
CA ALA A 269 5.84 -28.12 -7.13
C ALA A 269 5.13 -27.37 -5.99
N LEU A 270 5.29 -26.04 -5.90
CA LEU A 270 4.66 -25.19 -4.91
C LEU A 270 3.37 -24.57 -5.47
N ASP A 271 2.22 -24.93 -4.90
CA ASP A 271 1.02 -24.13 -5.06
C ASP A 271 1.13 -22.89 -4.17
N MET A 272 1.39 -21.72 -4.78
CA MET A 272 1.58 -20.46 -4.05
C MET A 272 0.38 -20.05 -3.20
N ALA A 273 -0.85 -20.40 -3.61
CA ALA A 273 -2.05 -20.10 -2.84
C ALA A 273 -2.17 -21.00 -1.60
N GLU A 274 -1.87 -22.29 -1.74
CA GLU A 274 -1.77 -23.20 -0.60
C GLU A 274 -0.57 -22.89 0.27
N TYR A 275 0.58 -22.57 -0.34
CA TYR A 275 1.81 -22.27 0.35
C TYR A 275 1.66 -21.11 1.34
N ALA A 276 1.05 -20.00 0.93
CA ALA A 276 0.77 -18.86 1.80
C ALA A 276 -0.14 -19.22 3.00
N LYS A 277 -1.01 -20.21 2.87
CA LYS A 277 -1.85 -20.71 3.98
C LYS A 277 -1.09 -21.61 4.95
N LYS A 278 -0.11 -22.39 4.46
CA LYS A 278 0.66 -23.35 5.24
C LYS A 278 1.75 -22.71 6.10
N VAL A 279 2.32 -21.59 5.63
CA VAL A 279 3.48 -20.92 6.25
C VAL A 279 3.00 -19.83 7.21
N PHE A 280 3.45 -19.90 8.46
CA PHE A 280 3.15 -18.90 9.48
C PHE A 280 4.30 -17.89 9.59
N GLY A 281 4.03 -16.62 9.27
CA GLY A 281 5.03 -15.54 9.34
C GLY A 281 6.24 -15.75 8.42
N MET A 282 6.08 -16.47 7.30
CA MET A 282 7.14 -16.82 6.35
C MET A 282 8.34 -17.57 6.99
N PHE A 283 8.08 -18.30 8.09
CA PHE A 283 9.05 -19.22 8.68
C PHE A 283 8.83 -20.62 8.13
N SER A 284 9.84 -21.13 7.45
CA SER A 284 9.84 -22.50 6.96
C SER A 284 9.96 -23.49 8.12
N GLY A 285 9.23 -24.58 8.02
CA GLY A 285 9.25 -25.69 8.96
C GLY A 285 9.11 -27.02 8.23
N ARG A 286 8.80 -28.07 8.96
CA ARG A 286 8.42 -29.35 8.36
C ARG A 286 6.92 -29.33 8.03
N GLU A 287 6.57 -29.61 6.78
CA GLU A 287 5.18 -29.71 6.37
C GLU A 287 4.53 -30.96 6.98
N GLU A 288 3.44 -30.74 7.72
CA GLU A 288 2.71 -31.78 8.42
C GLU A 288 1.20 -31.58 8.34
N ARG A 289 0.46 -32.67 8.30
CA ARG A 289 -1.00 -32.65 8.40
C ARG A 289 -1.42 -32.65 9.87
N VAL A 290 -1.74 -31.46 10.39
CA VAL A 290 -2.00 -31.25 11.81
C VAL A 290 -3.50 -31.15 12.07
N ARG A 291 -3.97 -31.92 13.08
CA ARG A 291 -5.33 -31.80 13.61
C ARG A 291 -5.31 -30.95 14.86
N MET A 292 -6.14 -29.90 14.85
CA MET A 292 -6.26 -28.89 15.89
C MET A 292 -7.71 -28.86 16.40
N ARG A 293 -7.89 -28.58 17.68
CA ARG A 293 -9.18 -28.42 18.33
C ARG A 293 -9.30 -26.99 18.84
N PHE A 294 -10.46 -26.38 18.60
CA PHE A 294 -10.75 -24.99 18.94
C PHE A 294 -12.12 -24.88 19.62
N ASP A 295 -12.28 -23.89 20.48
CA ASP A 295 -13.58 -23.46 20.98
C ASP A 295 -14.41 -22.82 19.86
N ASN A 296 -15.74 -22.97 19.90
CA ASN A 296 -16.64 -22.46 18.83
C ASN A 296 -16.53 -20.94 18.62
N GLN A 297 -16.15 -20.16 19.62
CA GLN A 297 -15.95 -18.71 19.46
C GLN A 297 -14.78 -18.36 18.50
N LEU A 298 -13.89 -19.31 18.22
CA LEU A 298 -12.73 -19.11 17.33
C LEU A 298 -13.00 -19.46 15.86
N VAL A 299 -14.24 -19.83 15.49
CA VAL A 299 -14.58 -20.17 14.09
C VAL A 299 -14.14 -19.08 13.13
N GLY A 300 -14.41 -17.80 13.41
CA GLY A 300 -13.97 -16.68 12.56
C GLY A 300 -12.45 -16.64 12.37
N ALA A 301 -11.70 -16.69 13.48
CA ALA A 301 -10.23 -16.65 13.43
C ALA A 301 -9.61 -17.83 12.66
N VAL A 302 -10.22 -19.02 12.75
CA VAL A 302 -9.79 -20.21 12.02
C VAL A 302 -10.09 -20.08 10.52
N LEU A 303 -11.29 -19.59 10.16
CA LEU A 303 -11.67 -19.36 8.76
C LEU A 303 -10.84 -18.23 8.13
N ASP A 304 -10.54 -17.18 8.87
CA ASP A 304 -9.66 -16.09 8.39
C ASP A 304 -8.25 -16.59 8.08
N ARG A 305 -7.76 -17.56 8.84
CA ARG A 305 -6.40 -18.11 8.66
C ARG A 305 -6.33 -19.26 7.65
N LEU A 306 -7.25 -20.22 7.74
CA LEU A 306 -7.21 -21.44 6.93
C LEU A 306 -8.08 -21.36 5.67
N GLY A 307 -8.89 -20.31 5.55
CA GLY A 307 -9.82 -20.11 4.44
C GLY A 307 -11.20 -20.72 4.72
N ARG A 308 -12.20 -20.23 3.99
CA ARG A 308 -13.60 -20.69 4.16
C ARG A 308 -13.84 -22.14 3.75
N GLU A 309 -12.92 -22.70 2.97
CA GLU A 309 -12.97 -24.10 2.52
C GLU A 309 -12.49 -25.09 3.59
N ALA A 310 -11.99 -24.60 4.75
CA ALA A 310 -11.55 -25.44 5.82
C ALA A 310 -12.72 -26.26 6.41
N MET A 311 -12.56 -27.57 6.46
CA MET A 311 -13.58 -28.46 7.00
C MET A 311 -13.54 -28.42 8.54
N LEU A 312 -14.57 -27.80 9.13
CA LEU A 312 -14.77 -27.73 10.57
C LEU A 312 -15.67 -28.88 10.99
N ILE A 313 -15.18 -29.75 11.87
CA ILE A 313 -15.91 -30.92 12.37
C ILE A 313 -16.29 -30.66 13.83
N PRO A 314 -17.60 -30.64 14.20
CA PRO A 314 -18.02 -30.48 15.58
C PRO A 314 -17.40 -31.54 16.51
N ASP A 315 -16.95 -31.11 17.70
CA ASP A 315 -16.33 -31.96 18.73
C ASP A 315 -16.92 -31.64 20.10
N GLY A 316 -18.11 -32.19 20.36
CA GLY A 316 -18.97 -31.85 21.49
C GLY A 316 -19.80 -30.58 21.23
N GLU A 317 -20.33 -30.01 22.32
CA GLU A 317 -21.24 -28.86 22.22
C GLU A 317 -20.54 -27.52 21.94
N ASN A 318 -19.31 -27.35 22.46
CA ASN A 318 -18.65 -26.05 22.48
C ASN A 318 -17.34 -25.99 21.68
N CYS A 319 -16.99 -27.07 20.98
CA CYS A 319 -15.73 -27.15 20.28
C CYS A 319 -15.88 -27.74 18.87
N PHE A 320 -14.87 -27.50 18.04
CA PHE A 320 -14.73 -28.15 16.75
C PHE A 320 -13.27 -28.55 16.51
N THR A 321 -13.06 -29.47 15.59
CA THR A 321 -11.73 -29.82 15.07
C THR A 321 -11.59 -29.43 13.63
N VAL A 322 -10.38 -29.07 13.25
CA VAL A 322 -9.96 -28.82 11.87
C VAL A 322 -8.65 -29.55 11.60
N THR A 323 -8.51 -30.08 10.41
CA THR A 323 -7.24 -30.69 9.96
C THR A 323 -6.72 -29.86 8.79
N ALA A 324 -5.50 -29.35 8.91
CA ALA A 324 -4.86 -28.54 7.88
C ALA A 324 -3.41 -29.01 7.64
N GLN A 325 -2.94 -28.79 6.43
CA GLN A 325 -1.54 -28.89 6.08
C GLN A 325 -0.86 -27.62 6.53
N VAL A 326 0.15 -27.73 7.40
CA VAL A 326 0.87 -26.57 7.96
C VAL A 326 2.36 -26.86 8.04
N GLU A 327 3.18 -25.81 7.93
CA GLU A 327 4.59 -25.89 8.29
C GLU A 327 4.74 -25.72 9.79
N VAL A 328 5.13 -26.80 10.47
CA VAL A 328 5.34 -26.82 11.92
C VAL A 328 6.59 -25.98 12.24
N SER A 329 6.38 -24.85 12.86
CA SER A 329 7.39 -23.84 13.18
C SER A 329 7.09 -23.18 14.53
N PRO A 330 8.04 -22.47 15.15
CA PRO A 330 7.77 -21.69 16.36
C PRO A 330 6.62 -20.70 16.19
N GLN A 331 6.43 -20.12 15.00
CA GLN A 331 5.33 -19.20 14.71
C GLN A 331 3.97 -19.91 14.66
N PHE A 332 3.92 -21.12 14.14
CA PHE A 332 2.72 -21.95 14.20
C PHE A 332 2.35 -22.26 15.67
N PHE A 333 3.34 -22.62 16.49
CA PHE A 333 3.09 -22.83 17.92
C PHE A 333 2.66 -21.56 18.63
N ALA A 334 3.27 -20.41 18.33
CA ALA A 334 2.87 -19.12 18.87
C ALA A 334 1.43 -18.75 18.48
N TRP A 335 1.00 -19.03 17.24
CA TRP A 335 -0.36 -18.78 16.79
C TRP A 335 -1.37 -19.61 17.60
N ILE A 336 -1.13 -20.91 17.80
CA ILE A 336 -1.99 -21.76 18.64
C ILE A 336 -1.98 -21.27 20.09
N SER A 337 -0.81 -20.96 20.65
CA SER A 337 -0.66 -20.49 22.03
C SER A 337 -1.35 -19.15 22.27
N GLY A 338 -1.47 -18.31 21.25
CA GLY A 338 -2.14 -17.01 21.30
C GLY A 338 -3.63 -17.10 21.66
N PHE A 339 -4.25 -18.27 21.49
CA PHE A 339 -5.63 -18.54 21.91
C PHE A 339 -5.76 -19.09 23.34
N GLY A 340 -4.65 -19.23 24.05
CA GLY A 340 -4.63 -19.77 25.42
C GLY A 340 -5.23 -21.17 25.50
N SER A 341 -6.16 -21.38 26.43
CA SER A 341 -6.84 -22.67 26.65
C SER A 341 -7.90 -23.01 25.61
N LEU A 342 -8.24 -22.07 24.72
CA LEU A 342 -9.30 -22.23 23.72
C LEU A 342 -8.87 -22.98 22.47
N ALA A 343 -7.56 -23.22 22.31
CA ALA A 343 -7.01 -23.94 21.17
C ALA A 343 -5.94 -24.95 21.62
N ARG A 344 -5.87 -26.09 20.93
CA ARG A 344 -4.80 -27.09 21.14
C ARG A 344 -4.56 -27.94 19.91
N ILE A 345 -3.33 -28.44 19.77
CA ILE A 345 -2.98 -29.47 18.80
C ILE A 345 -3.42 -30.82 19.37
N VAL A 346 -4.13 -31.62 18.59
CA VAL A 346 -4.62 -32.94 19.01
C VAL A 346 -3.99 -34.09 18.22
N GLY A 347 -3.23 -33.79 17.19
CA GLY A 347 -2.48 -34.78 16.42
C GLY A 347 -1.75 -34.16 15.22
N PRO A 348 -0.74 -34.84 14.69
CA PRO A 348 -0.19 -36.14 15.11
C PRO A 348 0.64 -36.03 16.41
N ASN A 349 0.89 -37.17 17.05
CA ASN A 349 1.51 -37.19 18.38
C ASN A 349 2.87 -36.49 18.44
N HIS A 350 3.72 -36.65 17.42
CA HIS A 350 5.04 -36.00 17.40
C HIS A 350 4.93 -34.47 17.38
N VAL A 351 3.91 -33.88 16.72
CA VAL A 351 3.67 -32.44 16.75
C VAL A 351 3.14 -31.98 18.12
N VAL A 352 2.29 -32.80 18.76
CA VAL A 352 1.86 -32.57 20.16
C VAL A 352 3.05 -32.55 21.11
N GLN A 353 4.00 -33.48 20.96
CA GLN A 353 5.21 -33.51 21.79
C GLN A 353 6.14 -32.32 21.50
N ALA A 354 6.28 -31.93 20.23
CA ALA A 354 7.05 -30.74 19.86
C ALA A 354 6.45 -29.48 20.48
N MET A 355 5.10 -29.33 20.47
CA MET A 355 4.41 -28.23 21.15
C MET A 355 4.63 -28.24 22.66
N ARG A 356 4.62 -29.42 23.31
CA ARG A 356 4.91 -29.55 24.74
C ARG A 356 6.35 -29.14 25.08
N ALA A 357 7.32 -29.56 24.27
CA ALA A 357 8.72 -29.16 24.42
C ALA A 357 8.87 -27.64 24.28
N HIS A 358 8.29 -27.06 23.26
CA HIS A 358 8.28 -25.60 23.06
C HIS A 358 7.66 -24.84 24.25
N ALA A 359 6.52 -25.31 24.76
CA ALA A 359 5.87 -24.71 25.94
C ALA A 359 6.74 -24.82 27.21
N ALA A 360 7.44 -25.96 27.39
CA ALA A 360 8.35 -26.14 28.51
C ALA A 360 9.58 -25.20 28.40
N GLU A 361 10.15 -25.03 27.22
CA GLU A 361 11.23 -24.07 26.98
C GLU A 361 10.80 -22.63 27.31
N VAL A 362 9.58 -22.25 26.90
CA VAL A 362 9.04 -20.93 27.24
C VAL A 362 8.84 -20.78 28.73
N LEU A 363 8.29 -21.79 29.42
CA LEU A 363 8.07 -21.76 30.88
C LEU A 363 9.40 -21.63 31.65
N ALA A 364 10.43 -22.37 31.24
CA ALA A 364 11.75 -22.31 31.87
C ALA A 364 12.45 -20.94 31.78
N MET A 365 12.02 -20.05 30.88
CA MET A 365 12.55 -18.67 30.83
C MET A 365 11.98 -17.77 31.94
N TYR A 366 10.92 -18.21 32.64
CA TYR A 366 10.25 -17.44 33.70
C TYR A 366 10.41 -18.07 35.10
N GLU A 367 11.12 -19.17 35.19
CA GLU A 367 11.57 -19.80 36.42
C GLU A 367 12.99 -19.33 36.80
#